data_bc860a242fd7a8200a1e4560ed9e263a
#
_entry.id   bc860a242fd7a8200a1e4560ed9e263a
#
_cell.length_a   1.000
_cell.length_b   1.000
_cell.length_c   1.000
_cell.angle_alpha   90.00
_cell.angle_beta   90.00
_cell.angle_gamma   90.00
#
_symmetry.space_group_name_H-M   'P 1'
#
loop_
_entity.id
_entity.type
_entity.pdbx_description
1 polymer ?
#
loop_
_entity_poly.entity_id
_entity_poly.type
_entity_poly.pdbx_seq_one_letter_code
_entity_poly.pdbx_strand_id
1 'polypeptide(L)'
;INKKIYFLIFIIFLGFFLRLYNINFEDLWFDEQASFLVADPKLTHVETVLLSKNLDYGTSIFFNLILKNFFHLFGYDPDIGRILTISIGVFSIPALSYLTYQVKQNNGYILVAVLSSISWYLISYSQELRTYSFLFLLSILSIIFFF
;
A
#
# COMPACT_ATOMS: atom_id res chain seq x y z
N ILE A 1 3.27 16.64 -25.56
CA ILE A 1 3.13 15.95 -24.26
C ILE A 1 4.13 16.57 -23.32
N ASN A 2 3.68 16.94 -22.12
CA ASN A 2 4.42 17.81 -21.19
C ASN A 2 5.58 17.00 -20.56
N LYS A 3 6.84 17.48 -20.66
CA LYS A 3 8.04 16.85 -20.06
C LYS A 3 7.85 16.48 -18.58
N LYS A 4 7.00 17.23 -17.86
CA LYS A 4 6.65 16.98 -16.45
C LYS A 4 5.90 15.66 -16.26
N ILE A 5 5.05 15.26 -17.21
CA ILE A 5 4.29 13.99 -17.13
C ILE A 5 5.23 12.81 -17.25
N TYR A 6 6.16 12.83 -18.20
CA TYR A 6 7.17 11.77 -18.32
C TYR A 6 8.04 11.66 -17.08
N PHE A 7 8.39 12.80 -16.48
CA PHE A 7 9.17 12.82 -15.25
C PHE A 7 8.39 12.24 -14.07
N LEU A 8 7.09 12.54 -13.93
CA LEU A 8 6.23 11.92 -12.91
C LEU A 8 6.10 10.41 -13.11
N ILE A 9 5.91 9.96 -14.34
CA ILE A 9 5.86 8.53 -14.66
C ILE A 9 7.18 7.85 -14.23
N PHE A 10 8.31 8.46 -14.57
CA PHE A 10 9.63 7.95 -14.16
C PHE A 10 9.76 7.85 -12.62
N ILE A 11 9.31 8.88 -11.88
CA ILE A 11 9.33 8.88 -10.40
C ILE A 11 8.45 7.76 -9.84
N ILE A 12 7.27 7.51 -10.41
CA ILE A 12 6.37 6.43 -9.97
C ILE A 12 7.03 5.07 -10.21
N PHE A 13 7.65 4.87 -11.38
CA PHE A 13 8.40 3.64 -11.66
C PHE A 13 9.60 3.46 -10.71
N LEU A 14 10.35 4.53 -10.45
CA LEU A 14 11.44 4.50 -9.46
C LEU A 14 10.89 4.08 -8.08
N GLY A 15 9.79 4.69 -7.62
CA GLY A 15 9.15 4.36 -6.36
C GLY A 15 8.66 2.91 -6.30
N PHE A 16 8.18 2.35 -7.43
CA PHE A 16 7.80 0.96 -7.55
C PHE A 16 9.03 0.02 -7.41
N PHE A 17 10.10 0.27 -8.16
CA PHE A 17 11.31 -0.54 -8.10
C PHE A 17 11.97 -0.50 -6.72
N LEU A 18 12.00 0.66 -6.06
CA LEU A 18 12.54 0.78 -4.70
C LEU A 18 11.74 -0.04 -3.68
N ARG A 19 10.42 -0.18 -3.88
CA ARG A 19 9.55 -0.99 -3.01
C ARG A 19 9.61 -2.49 -3.32
N LEU A 20 9.95 -2.86 -4.54
CA LEU A 20 10.19 -4.28 -4.89
C LEU A 20 11.56 -4.76 -4.45
N TYR A 21 12.52 -3.84 -4.32
CA TYR A 21 13.88 -4.22 -3.95
C TYR A 21 13.89 -4.88 -2.58
N ASN A 22 14.45 -6.08 -2.49
CA ASN A 22 14.58 -6.88 -1.28
C ASN A 22 13.27 -7.26 -0.57
N ILE A 23 12.18 -7.41 -1.30
CA ILE A 23 10.86 -7.77 -0.73
C ILE A 23 10.89 -9.06 0.12
N ASN A 24 11.78 -10.00 -0.22
CA ASN A 24 11.90 -11.32 0.41
C ASN A 24 13.08 -11.38 1.40
N PHE A 25 13.65 -10.22 1.80
CA PHE A 25 14.83 -10.20 2.67
C PHE A 25 14.49 -10.63 4.11
N GLU A 26 13.28 -10.29 4.58
CA GLU A 26 12.83 -10.63 5.93
C GLU A 26 11.66 -11.60 5.88
N ASP A 27 11.71 -12.62 6.76
CA ASP A 27 10.57 -13.48 7.02
C ASP A 27 9.40 -12.67 7.58
N LEU A 28 8.18 -13.23 7.50
CA LEU A 28 7.01 -12.62 8.12
C LEU A 28 7.22 -12.54 9.63
N TRP A 29 7.21 -11.33 10.17
CA TRP A 29 7.18 -11.18 11.61
C TRP A 29 5.76 -11.33 12.17
N PHE A 30 5.63 -11.41 13.49
CA PHE A 30 4.43 -11.89 14.16
C PHE A 30 3.14 -11.23 13.66
N ASP A 31 3.16 -9.91 13.49
CA ASP A 31 1.99 -9.15 13.05
C ASP A 31 1.62 -9.41 11.58
N GLU A 32 2.60 -9.61 10.71
CA GLU A 32 2.36 -9.99 9.31
C GLU A 32 1.81 -11.43 9.22
N GLN A 33 2.30 -12.34 10.09
CA GLN A 33 1.78 -13.71 10.16
C GLN A 33 0.30 -13.70 10.55
N ALA A 34 -0.12 -12.84 11.50
CA ALA A 34 -1.52 -12.70 11.85
C ALA A 34 -2.36 -12.25 10.65
N SER A 35 -1.95 -11.20 9.93
CA SER A 35 -2.64 -10.73 8.71
C SER A 35 -2.69 -11.80 7.63
N PHE A 36 -1.60 -12.55 7.43
CA PHE A 36 -1.54 -13.65 6.48
C PHE A 36 -2.54 -14.75 6.82
N LEU A 37 -2.56 -15.22 8.08
CA LEU A 37 -3.44 -16.29 8.54
C LEU A 37 -4.92 -15.93 8.43
N VAL A 38 -5.32 -14.72 8.83
CA VAL A 38 -6.72 -14.30 8.78
C VAL A 38 -7.23 -14.05 7.37
N ALA A 39 -6.33 -13.88 6.42
CA ALA A 39 -6.63 -13.70 5.00
C ALA A 39 -6.55 -15.01 4.19
N ASP A 40 -6.48 -16.18 4.83
CA ASP A 40 -6.46 -17.47 4.12
C ASP A 40 -7.69 -17.59 3.19
N PRO A 41 -7.50 -17.81 1.87
CA PRO A 41 -8.59 -17.94 0.91
C PRO A 41 -9.53 -19.12 1.19
N LYS A 42 -9.11 -20.12 2.00
CA LYS A 42 -9.95 -21.26 2.40
C LYS A 42 -11.02 -20.88 3.44
N LEU A 43 -10.81 -19.80 4.18
CA LEU A 43 -11.77 -19.30 5.15
C LEU A 43 -13.00 -18.72 4.42
N THR A 44 -14.15 -18.69 5.08
CA THR A 44 -15.29 -17.88 4.66
C THR A 44 -15.04 -16.40 5.02
N HIS A 45 -15.76 -15.46 4.41
CA HIS A 45 -15.65 -14.06 4.79
C HIS A 45 -16.02 -13.79 6.25
N VAL A 46 -16.99 -14.55 6.80
CA VAL A 46 -17.40 -14.45 8.20
C VAL A 46 -16.28 -14.91 9.13
N GLU A 47 -15.63 -16.02 8.83
CA GLU A 47 -14.46 -16.51 9.59
C GLU A 47 -13.31 -15.52 9.55
N THR A 48 -12.99 -14.94 8.39
CA THR A 48 -12.00 -13.87 8.26
C THR A 48 -12.32 -12.69 9.17
N VAL A 49 -13.58 -12.23 9.23
CA VAL A 49 -14.00 -11.15 10.12
C VAL A 49 -13.84 -11.51 11.59
N LEU A 50 -14.24 -12.71 11.98
CA LEU A 50 -14.14 -13.18 13.36
C LEU A 50 -12.67 -13.35 13.80
N LEU A 51 -11.86 -13.98 12.97
CA LEU A 51 -10.43 -14.17 13.24
C LEU A 51 -9.68 -12.84 13.26
N SER A 52 -9.98 -11.90 12.36
CA SER A 52 -9.39 -10.55 12.39
C SER A 52 -9.63 -9.84 13.72
N LYS A 53 -10.82 -9.98 14.31
CA LYS A 53 -11.13 -9.41 15.63
C LYS A 53 -10.36 -10.05 16.78
N ASN A 54 -9.98 -11.32 16.65
CA ASN A 54 -9.38 -12.09 17.73
C ASN A 54 -7.86 -12.19 17.64
N LEU A 55 -7.29 -12.22 16.43
CA LEU A 55 -5.87 -12.46 16.19
C LEU A 55 -5.13 -11.26 15.63
N ASP A 56 -5.82 -10.33 14.98
CA ASP A 56 -5.19 -9.21 14.26
C ASP A 56 -5.80 -7.87 14.69
N TYR A 57 -5.72 -7.56 15.99
CA TYR A 57 -6.32 -6.37 16.61
C TYR A 57 -5.87 -5.02 15.99
N GLY A 58 -4.71 -4.96 15.37
CA GLY A 58 -4.14 -3.74 14.82
C GLY A 58 -4.47 -3.50 13.37
N THR A 59 -5.11 -4.46 12.68
CA THR A 59 -5.33 -4.40 11.24
C THR A 59 -6.81 -4.17 10.90
N SER A 60 -7.05 -3.43 9.83
CA SER A 60 -8.40 -3.18 9.34
C SER A 60 -9.02 -4.48 8.80
N ILE A 61 -10.17 -4.87 9.32
CA ILE A 61 -10.95 -6.02 8.82
C ILE A 61 -11.20 -5.89 7.32
N PHE A 62 -11.43 -4.68 6.84
CA PHE A 62 -11.65 -4.41 5.42
C PHE A 62 -10.40 -4.70 4.58
N PHE A 63 -9.22 -4.34 5.09
CA PHE A 63 -7.95 -4.70 4.46
C PHE A 63 -7.77 -6.22 4.39
N ASN A 64 -8.04 -6.96 5.47
CA ASN A 64 -7.92 -8.42 5.49
C ASN A 64 -8.88 -9.09 4.50
N LEU A 65 -10.08 -8.55 4.29
CA LEU A 65 -11.00 -9.03 3.26
C LEU A 65 -10.49 -8.75 1.85
N ILE A 66 -9.87 -7.60 1.59
CA ILE A 66 -9.23 -7.28 0.30
C ILE A 66 -8.06 -8.25 0.07
N LEU A 67 -7.20 -8.42 1.07
CA LEU A 67 -6.04 -9.32 1.01
C LEU A 67 -6.45 -10.76 0.74
N LYS A 68 -7.48 -11.25 1.42
CA LYS A 68 -8.05 -12.59 1.18
C LYS A 68 -8.51 -12.77 -0.27
N ASN A 69 -9.26 -11.81 -0.81
CA ASN A 69 -9.71 -11.89 -2.20
C ASN A 69 -8.54 -11.80 -3.18
N PHE A 70 -7.51 -11.03 -2.85
CA PHE A 70 -6.29 -10.96 -3.64
C PHE A 70 -5.55 -12.29 -3.65
N PHE A 71 -5.41 -12.95 -2.49
CA PHE A 71 -4.85 -14.30 -2.40
C PHE A 71 -5.67 -15.35 -3.16
N HIS A 72 -6.99 -15.20 -3.17
CA HIS A 72 -7.84 -16.11 -3.94
C HIS A 72 -7.60 -16.01 -5.47
N LEU A 73 -7.25 -14.83 -5.96
CA LEU A 73 -7.01 -14.57 -7.39
C LEU A 73 -5.57 -14.90 -7.83
N PHE A 74 -4.58 -14.58 -6.99
CA PHE A 74 -3.17 -14.60 -7.38
C PHE A 74 -2.34 -15.68 -6.69
N GLY A 75 -2.87 -16.34 -5.67
CA GLY A 75 -2.20 -17.37 -4.89
C GLY A 75 -1.97 -16.98 -3.44
N TYR A 76 -1.94 -17.98 -2.55
CA TYR A 76 -1.77 -17.80 -1.12
C TYR A 76 -0.29 -17.90 -0.77
N ASP A 77 0.40 -16.77 -0.86
CA ASP A 77 1.82 -16.63 -0.64
C ASP A 77 2.14 -15.24 -0.04
N PRO A 78 3.04 -15.13 0.96
CA PRO A 78 3.41 -13.87 1.60
C PRO A 78 3.85 -12.79 0.60
N ASP A 79 4.65 -13.17 -0.39
CA ASP A 79 5.17 -12.24 -1.40
C ASP A 79 4.05 -11.67 -2.26
N ILE A 80 3.04 -12.50 -2.60
CA ILE A 80 1.84 -12.04 -3.29
C ILE A 80 1.10 -10.99 -2.45
N GLY A 81 0.98 -11.22 -1.13
CA GLY A 81 0.38 -10.24 -0.24
C GLY A 81 1.17 -8.94 -0.16
N ARG A 82 2.51 -9.01 -0.10
CA ARG A 82 3.39 -7.84 -0.12
C ARG A 82 3.30 -7.07 -1.45
N ILE A 83 3.07 -7.74 -2.58
CA ILE A 83 2.82 -7.07 -3.86
C ILE A 83 1.55 -6.21 -3.80
N LEU A 84 0.50 -6.65 -3.10
CA LEU A 84 -0.70 -5.83 -2.89
C LEU A 84 -0.36 -4.55 -2.11
N THR A 85 0.32 -4.66 -0.97
CA THR A 85 0.68 -3.50 -0.13
C THR A 85 1.63 -2.55 -0.83
N ILE A 86 2.59 -3.06 -1.61
CA ILE A 86 3.48 -2.27 -2.49
C ILE A 86 2.66 -1.52 -3.54
N SER A 87 1.74 -2.20 -4.23
CA SER A 87 0.90 -1.56 -5.24
C SER A 87 0.12 -0.39 -4.66
N ILE A 88 -0.50 -0.58 -3.49
CA ILE A 88 -1.21 0.47 -2.75
C ILE A 88 -0.24 1.62 -2.37
N GLY A 89 0.96 1.30 -1.88
CA GLY A 89 2.00 2.27 -1.54
C GLY A 89 2.50 3.07 -2.75
N VAL A 90 2.58 2.45 -3.92
CA VAL A 90 2.92 3.14 -5.19
C VAL A 90 1.80 4.09 -5.61
N PHE A 91 0.52 3.68 -5.49
CA PHE A 91 -0.62 4.56 -5.78
C PHE A 91 -0.70 5.78 -4.87
N SER A 92 -0.13 5.72 -3.67
CA SER A 92 -0.07 6.88 -2.78
C SER A 92 0.83 8.00 -3.30
N ILE A 93 1.83 7.71 -4.16
CA ILE A 93 2.74 8.71 -4.74
C ILE A 93 1.97 9.71 -5.63
N PRO A 94 1.24 9.28 -6.69
CA PRO A 94 0.46 10.20 -7.50
C PRO A 94 -0.70 10.83 -6.73
N ALA A 95 -1.32 10.12 -5.78
CA ALA A 95 -2.40 10.67 -4.96
C ALA A 95 -1.92 11.86 -4.11
N LEU A 96 -0.79 11.71 -3.41
CA LEU A 96 -0.19 12.77 -2.59
C LEU A 96 0.30 13.95 -3.46
N SER A 97 0.87 13.63 -4.62
CA SER A 97 1.27 14.62 -5.63
C SER A 97 0.07 15.43 -6.11
N TYR A 98 -1.04 14.78 -6.42
CA TYR A 98 -2.27 15.42 -6.85
C TYR A 98 -2.88 16.29 -5.75
N LEU A 99 -2.93 15.82 -4.50
CA LEU A 99 -3.37 16.61 -3.36
C LEU A 99 -2.55 17.91 -3.22
N THR A 100 -1.22 17.81 -3.36
CA THR A 100 -0.34 18.99 -3.30
C THR A 100 -0.64 19.97 -4.42
N TYR A 101 -0.95 19.48 -5.62
CA TYR A 101 -1.33 20.31 -6.77
C TYR A 101 -2.66 21.03 -6.51
N GLN A 102 -3.67 20.36 -5.92
CA GLN A 102 -4.95 20.99 -5.57
C GLN A 102 -4.76 22.16 -4.58
N VAL A 103 -3.90 21.95 -3.56
CA VAL A 103 -3.70 22.98 -2.51
C VAL A 103 -2.89 24.18 -2.99
N LYS A 104 -1.83 23.97 -3.78
CA LYS A 104 -0.88 25.05 -4.12
C LYS A 104 -0.84 25.44 -5.61
N GLN A 105 -1.33 24.63 -6.50
CA GLN A 105 -1.33 24.83 -7.97
C GLN A 105 0.04 25.23 -8.56
N ASN A 106 1.13 24.83 -7.91
CA ASN A 106 2.51 25.10 -8.31
C ASN A 106 3.29 23.81 -8.57
N ASN A 107 4.57 23.91 -8.89
CA ASN A 107 5.44 22.75 -9.15
C ASN A 107 5.82 21.93 -7.91
N GLY A 108 5.35 22.26 -6.71
CA GLY A 108 5.60 21.55 -5.47
C GLY A 108 5.15 20.09 -5.51
N TYR A 109 4.14 19.77 -6.32
CA TYR A 109 3.67 18.39 -6.50
C TYR A 109 4.75 17.44 -7.03
N ILE A 110 5.70 17.92 -7.84
CA ILE A 110 6.84 17.13 -8.35
C ILE A 110 7.79 16.81 -7.20
N LEU A 111 8.10 17.79 -6.36
CA LEU A 111 8.97 17.58 -5.18
C LEU A 111 8.35 16.56 -4.24
N VAL A 112 7.05 16.67 -3.98
CA VAL A 112 6.33 15.71 -3.13
C VAL A 112 6.32 14.30 -3.74
N ALA A 113 6.16 14.17 -5.06
CA ALA A 113 6.28 12.88 -5.74
C ALA A 113 7.67 12.28 -5.56
N VAL A 114 8.75 13.06 -5.71
CA VAL A 114 10.14 12.60 -5.47
C VAL A 114 10.32 12.17 -4.02
N LEU A 115 9.97 13.02 -3.06
CA LEU A 115 10.14 12.72 -1.63
C LEU A 115 9.36 11.48 -1.21
N SER A 116 8.11 11.31 -1.67
CA SER A 116 7.30 10.13 -1.34
C SER A 116 7.79 8.86 -2.03
N SER A 117 8.44 8.95 -3.20
CA SER A 117 9.00 7.80 -3.89
C SER A 117 10.24 7.24 -3.20
N ILE A 118 11.10 8.10 -2.62
CA ILE A 118 12.38 7.72 -1.99
C ILE A 118 12.31 7.68 -0.46
N SER A 119 11.17 8.02 0.14
CA SER A 119 11.02 8.01 1.60
C SER A 119 11.18 6.59 2.14
N TRP A 120 12.19 6.40 3.00
CA TRP A 120 12.45 5.13 3.66
C TRP A 120 11.21 4.60 4.40
N TYR A 121 10.53 5.44 5.17
CA TYR A 121 9.32 5.05 5.89
C TYR A 121 8.21 4.54 4.95
N LEU A 122 7.93 5.27 3.86
CA LEU A 122 6.89 4.88 2.92
C LEU A 122 7.28 3.62 2.12
N ILE A 123 8.58 3.39 1.90
CA ILE A 123 9.09 2.16 1.28
C ILE A 123 8.91 1.01 2.26
N SER A 124 9.46 1.10 3.46
CA SER A 124 9.43 0.05 4.48
C SER A 124 7.99 -0.38 4.79
N TYR A 125 7.11 0.56 5.17
CA TYR A 125 5.71 0.24 5.46
C TYR A 125 4.90 -0.28 4.28
N SER A 126 5.35 -0.06 3.03
CA SER A 126 4.69 -0.69 1.87
C SER A 126 5.18 -2.11 1.61
N GLN A 127 6.35 -2.49 2.12
CA GLN A 127 6.87 -3.86 2.04
C GLN A 127 6.31 -4.79 3.12
N GLU A 128 5.70 -4.22 4.16
CA GLU A 128 5.05 -5.01 5.20
C GLU A 128 3.65 -5.47 4.77
N LEU A 129 3.31 -6.73 5.08
CA LEU A 129 1.99 -7.31 4.84
C LEU A 129 0.98 -6.81 5.89
N ARG A 130 0.83 -5.47 5.96
CA ARG A 130 0.03 -4.77 6.96
C ARG A 130 -0.83 -3.67 6.31
N THR A 131 -1.78 -3.19 7.07
CA THR A 131 -2.75 -2.17 6.62
C THR A 131 -2.17 -0.76 6.42
N TYR A 132 -0.89 -0.51 6.70
CA TYR A 132 -0.30 0.84 6.74
C TYR A 132 -0.41 1.59 5.42
N SER A 133 0.03 1.00 4.32
CA SER A 133 -0.08 1.62 2.98
C SER A 133 -1.53 1.89 2.60
N PHE A 134 -2.44 0.99 2.98
CA PHE A 134 -3.87 1.12 2.73
C PHE A 134 -4.48 2.31 3.49
N LEU A 135 -4.21 2.42 4.79
CA LEU A 135 -4.68 3.54 5.61
C LEU A 135 -4.09 4.87 5.15
N PHE A 136 -2.81 4.88 4.77
CA PHE A 136 -2.15 6.07 4.23
C PHE A 136 -2.83 6.55 2.94
N LEU A 137 -3.04 5.65 1.98
CA LEU A 137 -3.74 5.98 0.73
C LEU A 137 -5.17 6.48 0.99
N LEU A 138 -5.94 5.80 1.85
CA LEU A 138 -7.30 6.22 2.19
C LEU A 138 -7.32 7.60 2.85
N SER A 139 -6.36 7.91 3.72
CA SER A 139 -6.24 9.23 4.34
C SER A 139 -6.01 10.33 3.29
N ILE A 140 -5.13 10.09 2.32
CA ILE A 140 -4.89 11.03 1.21
C ILE A 140 -6.17 11.22 0.39
N LEU A 141 -6.83 10.12 -0.01
CA LEU A 141 -8.05 10.17 -0.80
C LEU A 141 -9.18 10.89 -0.06
N SER A 142 -9.32 10.65 1.25
CA SER A 142 -10.30 11.35 2.09
C SER A 142 -10.10 12.86 2.04
N ILE A 143 -8.85 13.34 2.12
CA ILE A 143 -8.55 14.77 2.04
C ILE A 143 -8.83 15.30 0.62
N ILE A 144 -8.46 14.55 -0.43
CA ILE A 144 -8.73 14.94 -1.83
C ILE A 144 -10.22 15.14 -2.09
N PHE A 145 -11.07 14.25 -1.55
CA PHE A 145 -12.52 14.36 -1.73
C PHE A 145 -13.18 15.41 -0.85
N PHE A 146 -12.50 15.88 0.18
CA PHE A 146 -13.01 16.95 1.06
C PHE A 146 -12.74 18.35 0.48
N PHE A 147 -11.69 18.52 -0.33
CA PHE A 147 -11.35 19.76 -1.03
C PHE A 147 -11.98 19.86 -2.41
#